data_a9da6846010737af484345317bf8e339
#
_entry.id   a9da6846010737af484345317bf8e339
#
_cell.length_a   1.000
_cell.length_b   1.000
_cell.length_c   1.000
_cell.angle_alpha   90.00
_cell.angle_beta   90.00
_cell.angle_gamma   90.00
#
_symmetry.space_group_name_H-M   'P 1'
#
loop_
_entity.id
_entity.type
_entity.pdbx_description
1 polymer ?
#
loop_
_entity_poly.entity_id
_entity_poly.type
_entity_poly.pdbx_seq_one_letter_code
_entity_poly.pdbx_strand_id
1 'polypeptide(L)'
;MNATNDSLSRTALYESHLKLGAKMVPFTGFEMPVSYAGLVEEHHSVRNACGIFDVSHMGEFRIQGPEALLLVQWITSNDASALDSGQVQYSCMPNGRGGIVDDLLVYCVSKEEYMLVVNASNRVKDFDWITSQNQWNATVVDESDDWSLIAVQGPHTAGLLQPFCDIPDLDKMKYYTFAPGNVFGHDALISATGYTGSGGFELYMRHDAAPSIWEGLLLAGATPCGLGARDTLRLEAGFCLYGNDIDETTSPIEAGLGWITKFQGDFVDCEHLKAQKEQGTERVLRGFKMLERGIPRQGYAIENSAGETIGRITSGTQSPSLGEGIAMGYINRSSATLGEHVAIRIRKNAIPATVVRPGFLPKK
;
A
#
# COMPACT_ATOMS: atom_id res chain seq x y z
N MET A 1 -30.97 -14.04 -12.99
CA MET A 1 -30.26 -12.98 -12.24
C MET A 1 -29.59 -12.11 -13.28
N ASN A 2 -30.14 -10.92 -13.49
CA ASN A 2 -29.61 -9.96 -14.47
C ASN A 2 -28.29 -9.45 -13.93
N ALA A 3 -27.17 -9.73 -14.61
CA ALA A 3 -25.93 -9.03 -14.40
C ALA A 3 -26.21 -7.55 -14.73
N THR A 4 -26.24 -6.70 -13.74
CA THR A 4 -26.16 -5.26 -13.92
C THR A 4 -24.82 -4.99 -14.60
N ASN A 5 -24.90 -4.40 -15.79
CA ASN A 5 -23.75 -3.97 -16.57
C ASN A 5 -23.25 -2.69 -15.90
N ASP A 6 -22.67 -2.82 -14.68
CA ASP A 6 -22.05 -1.69 -13.99
C ASP A 6 -20.82 -1.31 -14.82
N SER A 7 -20.90 -0.18 -15.51
CA SER A 7 -19.76 0.35 -16.24
C SER A 7 -18.66 0.67 -15.25
N LEU A 8 -17.43 0.18 -15.51
CA LEU A 8 -16.26 0.50 -14.69
C LEU A 8 -16.07 2.01 -14.62
N SER A 9 -15.71 2.50 -13.44
CA SER A 9 -15.34 3.90 -13.24
C SER A 9 -14.03 4.23 -13.95
N ARG A 10 -13.80 5.49 -14.23
CA ARG A 10 -12.62 6.01 -14.92
C ARG A 10 -12.01 7.14 -14.12
N THR A 11 -10.70 7.14 -13.98
CA THR A 11 -9.98 8.25 -13.36
C THR A 11 -9.91 9.45 -14.32
N ALA A 12 -9.56 10.63 -13.82
CA ALA A 12 -9.32 11.82 -14.66
C ALA A 12 -8.19 11.61 -15.68
N LEU A 13 -7.35 10.58 -15.48
CA LEU A 13 -6.20 10.26 -16.35
C LEU A 13 -6.51 9.20 -17.41
N TYR A 14 -7.74 8.68 -17.48
CA TYR A 14 -8.11 7.59 -18.39
C TYR A 14 -7.73 7.88 -19.86
N GLU A 15 -8.06 9.04 -20.37
CA GLU A 15 -7.72 9.43 -21.76
C GLU A 15 -6.20 9.57 -21.96
N SER A 16 -5.47 9.99 -20.94
CA SER A 16 -4.02 10.08 -20.97
C SER A 16 -3.40 8.68 -21.07
N HIS A 17 -3.97 7.68 -20.37
CA HIS A 17 -3.52 6.29 -20.46
C HIS A 17 -3.74 5.72 -21.86
N LEU A 18 -4.90 5.94 -22.46
CA LEU A 18 -5.20 5.49 -23.82
C LEU A 18 -4.24 6.10 -24.86
N LYS A 19 -3.97 7.42 -24.76
CA LYS A 19 -3.02 8.12 -25.64
C LYS A 19 -1.60 7.54 -25.57
N LEU A 20 -1.20 7.06 -24.40
CA LEU A 20 0.11 6.42 -24.16
C LEU A 20 0.13 4.92 -24.54
N GLY A 21 -0.98 4.37 -25.05
CA GLY A 21 -1.09 2.97 -25.44
C GLY A 21 -1.10 2.00 -24.25
N ALA A 22 -1.57 2.44 -23.09
CA ALA A 22 -1.65 1.60 -21.90
C ALA A 22 -2.54 0.36 -22.12
N LYS A 23 -2.12 -0.76 -21.59
CA LYS A 23 -2.97 -1.95 -21.48
C LYS A 23 -3.89 -1.76 -20.28
N MET A 24 -5.17 -1.47 -20.55
CA MET A 24 -6.19 -1.25 -19.54
C MET A 24 -6.81 -2.56 -19.06
N VAL A 25 -7.12 -2.66 -17.76
CA VAL A 25 -7.77 -3.81 -17.13
C VAL A 25 -8.78 -3.35 -16.07
N PRO A 26 -9.83 -4.15 -15.80
CA PRO A 26 -10.67 -3.96 -14.62
C PRO A 26 -9.85 -4.13 -13.34
N PHE A 27 -9.91 -3.17 -12.44
CA PHE A 27 -9.25 -3.22 -11.14
C PHE A 27 -10.07 -2.45 -10.10
N THR A 28 -10.55 -3.15 -9.05
CA THR A 28 -11.34 -2.57 -7.95
C THR A 28 -12.47 -1.62 -8.38
N GLY A 29 -13.18 -1.98 -9.45
CA GLY A 29 -14.29 -1.18 -9.99
C GLY A 29 -13.90 -0.09 -10.99
N PHE A 30 -12.60 0.07 -11.29
CA PHE A 30 -12.08 1.04 -12.26
C PHE A 30 -11.45 0.39 -13.48
N GLU A 31 -11.38 1.12 -14.61
CA GLU A 31 -10.50 0.79 -15.74
C GLU A 31 -9.11 1.40 -15.50
N MET A 32 -8.12 0.54 -15.18
CA MET A 32 -6.78 0.98 -14.76
C MET A 32 -5.68 0.46 -15.69
N PRO A 33 -4.57 1.20 -15.87
CA PRO A 33 -3.44 0.73 -16.66
C PRO A 33 -2.65 -0.35 -15.90
N VAL A 34 -2.57 -1.56 -16.45
CA VAL A 34 -1.72 -2.62 -15.90
C VAL A 34 -0.27 -2.49 -16.36
N SER A 35 -0.03 -1.96 -17.56
CA SER A 35 1.31 -1.66 -18.10
C SER A 35 1.22 -0.73 -19.32
N TYR A 36 2.36 -0.10 -19.64
CA TYR A 36 2.62 0.68 -20.86
C TYR A 36 3.72 0.01 -21.69
N ALA A 37 5.00 0.27 -21.41
CA ALA A 37 6.13 -0.33 -22.11
C ALA A 37 6.38 -1.79 -21.70
N GLY A 38 5.98 -2.17 -20.51
CA GLY A 38 6.11 -3.51 -19.97
C GLY A 38 6.59 -3.52 -18.52
N LEU A 39 6.10 -4.50 -17.75
CA LEU A 39 6.30 -4.60 -16.31
C LEU A 39 7.77 -4.47 -15.88
N VAL A 40 8.71 -5.14 -16.57
CA VAL A 40 10.12 -5.17 -16.17
C VAL A 40 10.79 -3.82 -16.41
N GLU A 41 10.52 -3.18 -17.55
CA GLU A 41 11.05 -1.87 -17.89
C GLU A 41 10.54 -0.79 -16.95
N GLU A 42 9.24 -0.77 -16.71
CA GLU A 42 8.58 0.15 -15.78
C GLU A 42 9.11 -0.03 -14.35
N HIS A 43 9.25 -1.28 -13.89
CA HIS A 43 9.84 -1.58 -12.60
C HIS A 43 11.24 -1.00 -12.45
N HIS A 44 12.11 -1.21 -13.45
CA HIS A 44 13.48 -0.70 -13.41
C HIS A 44 13.53 0.82 -13.52
N SER A 45 12.61 1.46 -14.24
CA SER A 45 12.50 2.93 -14.27
C SER A 45 12.25 3.50 -12.87
N VAL A 46 11.40 2.87 -12.08
CA VAL A 46 11.16 3.28 -10.67
C VAL A 46 12.38 3.00 -9.79
N ARG A 47 13.04 1.85 -9.95
CA ARG A 47 14.23 1.53 -9.12
C ARG A 47 15.42 2.44 -9.39
N ASN A 48 15.61 2.88 -10.63
CA ASN A 48 16.83 3.54 -11.08
C ASN A 48 16.66 5.04 -11.41
N ALA A 49 15.43 5.51 -11.62
CA ALA A 49 15.15 6.87 -12.06
C ALA A 49 13.88 7.44 -11.41
N CYS A 50 12.81 7.59 -12.19
CA CYS A 50 11.52 8.13 -11.75
C CYS A 50 10.38 7.51 -12.56
N GLY A 51 9.46 6.83 -11.88
CA GLY A 51 8.21 6.33 -12.46
C GLY A 51 7.00 7.03 -11.86
N ILE A 52 5.93 7.14 -12.65
CA ILE A 52 4.66 7.71 -12.22
C ILE A 52 3.53 6.70 -12.35
N PHE A 53 2.65 6.69 -11.37
CA PHE A 53 1.48 5.82 -11.31
C PHE A 53 0.22 6.65 -11.09
N ASP A 54 -0.83 6.35 -11.85
CA ASP A 54 -2.17 6.77 -11.47
C ASP A 54 -2.67 5.85 -10.35
N VAL A 55 -2.95 6.44 -9.20
CA VAL A 55 -3.52 5.76 -8.04
C VAL A 55 -4.78 6.49 -7.55
N SER A 56 -5.42 7.27 -8.44
CA SER A 56 -6.64 8.04 -8.17
C SER A 56 -7.88 7.19 -7.86
N HIS A 57 -7.75 5.87 -7.88
CA HIS A 57 -8.79 4.94 -7.46
C HIS A 57 -8.84 4.72 -5.95
N MET A 58 -7.83 5.20 -5.21
CA MET A 58 -7.80 5.13 -3.74
C MET A 58 -8.97 5.91 -3.13
N GLY A 59 -9.27 5.67 -1.84
CA GLY A 59 -10.28 6.42 -1.11
C GLY A 59 -9.66 7.46 -0.19
N GLU A 60 -10.23 8.66 -0.15
CA GLU A 60 -9.83 9.75 0.74
C GLU A 60 -11.01 10.16 1.62
N PHE A 61 -10.86 9.96 2.94
CA PHE A 61 -11.87 10.37 3.92
C PHE A 61 -11.36 11.50 4.79
N ARG A 62 -12.21 12.49 5.01
CA ARG A 62 -11.94 13.59 5.94
C ARG A 62 -12.64 13.33 7.27
N ILE A 63 -11.90 13.44 8.37
CA ILE A 63 -12.45 13.40 9.74
C ILE A 63 -12.17 14.75 10.38
N GLN A 64 -13.24 15.47 10.78
CA GLN A 64 -13.15 16.83 11.29
C GLN A 64 -13.99 17.01 12.56
N GLY A 65 -13.54 17.88 13.44
CA GLY A 65 -14.25 18.26 14.66
C GLY A 65 -13.38 18.20 15.91
N PRO A 66 -13.86 18.72 17.02
CA PRO A 66 -13.07 18.84 18.26
C PRO A 66 -12.66 17.49 18.85
N GLU A 67 -13.34 16.40 18.48
CA GLU A 67 -13.05 15.03 18.92
C GLU A 67 -12.56 14.13 17.78
N ALA A 68 -12.11 14.70 16.65
CA ALA A 68 -11.60 13.93 15.51
C ALA A 68 -10.45 13.01 15.90
N LEU A 69 -9.51 13.46 16.74
CA LEU A 69 -8.43 12.62 17.26
C LEU A 69 -8.94 11.39 18.01
N LEU A 70 -10.01 11.53 18.80
CA LEU A 70 -10.55 10.40 19.58
C LEU A 70 -11.10 9.32 18.66
N LEU A 71 -11.82 9.71 17.59
CA LEU A 71 -12.29 8.76 16.58
C LEU A 71 -11.12 8.09 15.86
N VAL A 72 -10.15 8.86 15.35
CA VAL A 72 -9.00 8.31 14.63
C VAL A 72 -8.20 7.35 15.52
N GLN A 73 -7.96 7.71 16.78
CA GLN A 73 -7.25 6.87 17.74
C GLN A 73 -8.01 5.56 18.04
N TRP A 74 -9.34 5.63 18.12
CA TRP A 74 -10.16 4.46 18.37
C TRP A 74 -10.18 3.46 17.22
N ILE A 75 -10.24 3.95 15.97
CA ILE A 75 -10.37 3.10 14.79
C ILE A 75 -9.02 2.60 14.25
N THR A 76 -7.89 3.11 14.71
CA THR A 76 -6.57 2.75 14.17
C THR A 76 -5.64 2.17 15.23
N SER A 77 -4.82 1.21 14.85
CA SER A 77 -3.91 0.49 15.76
C SER A 77 -2.65 1.28 16.13
N ASN A 78 -2.33 2.34 15.39
CA ASN A 78 -1.15 3.16 15.65
C ASN A 78 -1.51 4.35 16.56
N ASP A 79 -0.52 5.04 17.11
CA ASP A 79 -0.72 6.19 17.99
C ASP A 79 -0.88 7.49 17.17
N ALA A 80 -2.16 7.82 16.84
CA ALA A 80 -2.49 9.04 16.13
C ALA A 80 -2.21 10.31 16.96
N SER A 81 -2.18 10.21 18.29
CA SER A 81 -1.90 11.34 19.17
C SER A 81 -0.44 11.85 19.05
N ALA A 82 0.46 10.98 18.61
CA ALA A 82 1.88 11.29 18.39
C ALA A 82 2.13 12.09 17.10
N LEU A 83 1.14 12.25 16.21
CA LEU A 83 1.29 13.00 14.98
C LEU A 83 1.17 14.51 15.24
N ASP A 84 2.08 15.28 14.70
CA ASP A 84 1.94 16.73 14.54
C ASP A 84 1.35 17.07 13.17
N SER A 85 0.83 18.30 13.01
CA SER A 85 0.33 18.79 11.71
C SER A 85 1.41 18.66 10.63
N GLY A 86 1.03 18.16 9.46
CA GLY A 86 1.95 17.87 8.36
C GLY A 86 2.62 16.49 8.43
N GLN A 87 2.29 15.67 9.40
CA GLN A 87 2.81 14.30 9.53
C GLN A 87 1.79 13.25 9.07
N VAL A 88 2.34 12.12 8.65
CA VAL A 88 1.58 10.95 8.18
C VAL A 88 2.00 9.73 9.00
N GLN A 89 1.11 8.77 9.20
CA GLN A 89 1.49 7.44 9.68
C GLN A 89 0.74 6.34 8.95
N TYR A 90 1.41 5.20 8.80
CA TYR A 90 0.79 3.96 8.37
C TYR A 90 0.14 3.27 9.58
N SER A 91 -1.07 2.75 9.40
CA SER A 91 -1.83 2.07 10.45
C SER A 91 -2.69 0.95 9.88
N CYS A 92 -3.23 0.10 10.76
CA CYS A 92 -4.32 -0.81 10.45
C CYS A 92 -5.60 -0.32 11.13
N MET A 93 -6.76 -0.62 10.55
CA MET A 93 -8.06 -0.58 11.23
C MET A 93 -8.44 -2.00 11.69
N PRO A 94 -8.32 -2.35 12.98
CA PRO A 94 -8.75 -3.66 13.50
C PRO A 94 -10.26 -3.77 13.48
N ASN A 95 -10.77 -5.01 13.28
CA ASN A 95 -12.21 -5.26 13.15
C ASN A 95 -12.93 -5.70 14.44
N GLY A 96 -12.24 -5.72 15.58
CA GLY A 96 -12.78 -6.17 16.87
C GLY A 96 -12.91 -7.69 17.02
N ARG A 97 -12.38 -8.47 16.06
CA ARG A 97 -12.44 -9.94 16.02
C ARG A 97 -11.11 -10.57 15.63
N GLY A 98 -10.01 -9.85 15.81
CA GLY A 98 -8.66 -10.30 15.51
C GLY A 98 -8.24 -10.12 14.06
N GLY A 99 -9.04 -9.49 13.20
CA GLY A 99 -8.73 -9.21 11.81
C GLY A 99 -8.57 -7.73 11.51
N ILE A 100 -8.26 -7.42 10.26
CA ILE A 100 -8.01 -6.07 9.74
C ILE A 100 -9.14 -5.68 8.79
N VAL A 101 -9.83 -4.56 9.06
CA VAL A 101 -10.82 -3.97 8.15
C VAL A 101 -10.10 -3.43 6.92
N ASP A 102 -9.07 -2.61 7.13
CA ASP A 102 -8.16 -2.12 6.09
C ASP A 102 -6.82 -1.68 6.69
N ASP A 103 -5.79 -1.54 5.85
CA ASP A 103 -4.56 -0.82 6.15
C ASP A 103 -4.55 0.52 5.41
N LEU A 104 -4.09 1.57 6.08
CA LEU A 104 -4.29 2.93 5.61
C LEU A 104 -3.16 3.88 6.00
N LEU A 105 -3.15 5.04 5.36
CA LEU A 105 -2.37 6.18 5.80
C LEU A 105 -3.28 7.18 6.55
N VAL A 106 -2.79 7.66 7.69
CA VAL A 106 -3.43 8.70 8.51
C VAL A 106 -2.61 9.98 8.38
N TYR A 107 -3.19 11.02 7.81
CA TYR A 107 -2.62 12.35 7.64
C TYR A 107 -3.15 13.28 8.72
N CYS A 108 -2.27 13.86 9.53
CA CYS A 108 -2.65 14.87 10.52
C CYS A 108 -2.59 16.27 9.88
N VAL A 109 -3.72 16.81 9.45
CA VAL A 109 -3.83 18.18 8.94
C VAL A 109 -3.77 19.16 10.12
N SER A 110 -4.53 18.88 11.17
CA SER A 110 -4.47 19.52 12.47
C SER A 110 -4.95 18.54 13.56
N LYS A 111 -4.94 18.94 14.82
CA LYS A 111 -5.47 18.07 15.90
C LYS A 111 -6.99 17.87 15.83
N GLU A 112 -7.68 18.70 15.06
CA GLU A 112 -9.13 18.61 14.81
C GLU A 112 -9.48 18.18 13.38
N GLU A 113 -8.45 17.81 12.58
CA GLU A 113 -8.66 17.45 11.18
C GLU A 113 -7.64 16.40 10.71
N TYR A 114 -8.15 15.29 10.21
CA TYR A 114 -7.38 14.18 9.65
C TYR A 114 -7.89 13.81 8.26
N MET A 115 -6.98 13.37 7.40
CA MET A 115 -7.33 12.70 6.15
C MET A 115 -6.86 11.25 6.23
N LEU A 116 -7.75 10.33 5.93
CA LEU A 116 -7.47 8.90 5.82
C LEU A 116 -7.40 8.52 4.34
N VAL A 117 -6.34 7.79 3.96
CA VAL A 117 -6.21 7.27 2.59
C VAL A 117 -6.29 5.75 2.67
N VAL A 118 -7.33 5.19 2.07
CA VAL A 118 -7.75 3.79 2.18
C VAL A 118 -7.65 3.04 0.85
N ASN A 119 -7.64 1.70 0.90
CA ASN A 119 -7.61 0.88 -0.29
C ASN A 119 -8.93 0.99 -1.08
N ALA A 120 -8.82 1.16 -2.41
CA ALA A 120 -9.96 1.35 -3.31
C ALA A 120 -11.06 0.28 -3.18
N SER A 121 -10.66 -0.99 -3.01
CA SER A 121 -11.60 -2.11 -2.86
C SER A 121 -12.43 -2.04 -1.59
N ASN A 122 -11.99 -1.26 -0.60
CA ASN A 122 -12.56 -1.21 0.73
C ASN A 122 -13.31 0.09 1.01
N ARG A 123 -13.27 1.10 0.10
CA ARG A 123 -13.81 2.45 0.32
C ARG A 123 -15.20 2.46 0.99
N VAL A 124 -16.16 1.73 0.43
CA VAL A 124 -17.53 1.70 1.00
C VAL A 124 -17.55 1.02 2.38
N LYS A 125 -16.91 -0.14 2.49
CA LYS A 125 -16.79 -0.90 3.75
C LYS A 125 -16.13 -0.07 4.85
N ASP A 126 -15.05 0.63 4.51
CA ASP A 126 -14.29 1.43 5.46
C ASP A 126 -15.07 2.65 5.94
N PHE A 127 -15.75 3.35 5.02
CA PHE A 127 -16.59 4.49 5.36
C PHE A 127 -17.74 4.07 6.31
N ASP A 128 -18.42 2.98 5.98
CA ASP A 128 -19.52 2.43 6.80
C ASP A 128 -18.99 2.00 8.18
N TRP A 129 -17.83 1.33 8.22
CA TRP A 129 -17.22 0.87 9.45
C TRP A 129 -16.81 2.06 10.33
N ILE A 130 -16.07 3.04 9.80
CA ILE A 130 -15.66 4.26 10.52
C ILE A 130 -16.86 4.99 11.07
N THR A 131 -17.90 5.18 10.26
CA THR A 131 -19.13 5.85 10.67
C THR A 131 -19.83 5.09 11.79
N SER A 132 -19.86 3.75 11.73
CA SER A 132 -20.47 2.90 12.76
C SER A 132 -19.73 2.95 14.10
N GLN A 133 -18.41 3.22 14.07
CA GLN A 133 -17.58 3.36 15.28
C GLN A 133 -17.63 4.77 15.88
N ASN A 134 -18.16 5.75 15.15
CA ASN A 134 -18.14 7.14 15.60
C ASN A 134 -19.17 7.40 16.71
N GLN A 135 -18.68 7.58 17.89
CA GLN A 135 -19.45 7.97 19.09
C GLN A 135 -19.05 9.34 19.65
N TRP A 136 -18.25 10.07 18.88
CA TRP A 136 -17.69 11.37 19.25
C TRP A 136 -18.24 12.50 18.39
N ASN A 137 -18.00 13.73 18.81
CA ASN A 137 -18.33 14.93 18.04
C ASN A 137 -17.29 15.13 16.90
N ALA A 138 -17.31 14.20 15.95
CA ALA A 138 -16.47 14.22 14.76
C ALA A 138 -17.34 13.97 13.52
N THR A 139 -17.09 14.68 12.45
CA THR A 139 -17.75 14.52 11.14
C THR A 139 -16.84 13.70 10.23
N VAL A 140 -17.39 12.67 9.59
CA VAL A 140 -16.69 11.85 8.58
C VAL A 140 -17.27 12.18 7.21
N VAL A 141 -16.40 12.55 6.26
CA VAL A 141 -16.80 12.89 4.89
C VAL A 141 -15.98 12.04 3.91
N ASP A 142 -16.64 11.41 2.96
CA ASP A 142 -15.97 10.76 1.82
C ASP A 142 -15.70 11.81 0.74
N GLU A 143 -14.43 12.17 0.56
CA GLU A 143 -13.97 13.14 -0.44
C GLU A 143 -13.32 12.46 -1.67
N SER A 144 -13.36 11.14 -1.76
CA SER A 144 -12.62 10.38 -2.77
C SER A 144 -12.94 10.78 -4.21
N ASP A 145 -14.20 11.20 -4.46
CA ASP A 145 -14.62 11.64 -5.80
C ASP A 145 -14.14 13.06 -6.15
N ASP A 146 -13.45 13.73 -5.25
CA ASP A 146 -12.89 15.07 -5.44
C ASP A 146 -11.40 15.06 -5.78
N TRP A 147 -10.71 13.96 -5.50
CA TRP A 147 -9.27 13.86 -5.56
C TRP A 147 -8.76 12.96 -6.69
N SER A 148 -7.69 13.40 -7.34
CA SER A 148 -6.79 12.54 -8.12
C SER A 148 -5.49 12.38 -7.37
N LEU A 149 -4.88 11.21 -7.49
CA LEU A 149 -3.63 10.88 -6.82
C LEU A 149 -2.62 10.33 -7.83
N ILE A 150 -1.47 11.00 -7.94
CA ILE A 150 -0.34 10.57 -8.76
C ILE A 150 0.82 10.21 -7.84
N ALA A 151 1.25 8.94 -7.85
CA ALA A 151 2.46 8.53 -7.16
C ALA A 151 3.67 8.74 -8.08
N VAL A 152 4.64 9.55 -7.65
CA VAL A 152 5.89 9.88 -8.36
C VAL A 152 7.03 9.25 -7.58
N GLN A 153 7.59 8.14 -8.07
CA GLN A 153 8.40 7.24 -7.26
C GLN A 153 9.76 6.97 -7.90
N GLY A 154 10.81 6.93 -7.09
CA GLY A 154 12.16 6.60 -7.51
C GLY A 154 13.21 7.56 -6.96
N PRO A 155 14.51 7.21 -7.06
CA PRO A 155 15.60 7.97 -6.45
C PRO A 155 15.82 9.37 -7.07
N HIS A 156 15.36 9.61 -8.30
CA HIS A 156 15.53 10.89 -8.97
C HIS A 156 14.30 11.80 -8.87
N THR A 157 13.27 11.40 -8.14
CA THR A 157 11.97 12.09 -8.08
C THR A 157 12.09 13.53 -7.56
N ALA A 158 12.84 13.75 -6.48
CA ALA A 158 12.99 15.09 -5.90
C ALA A 158 13.63 16.06 -6.91
N GLY A 159 14.71 15.63 -7.58
CA GLY A 159 15.39 16.44 -8.61
C GLY A 159 14.51 16.70 -9.84
N LEU A 160 13.66 15.75 -10.23
CA LEU A 160 12.73 15.90 -11.36
C LEU A 160 11.61 16.89 -11.01
N LEU A 161 11.04 16.82 -9.80
CA LEU A 161 9.92 17.69 -9.37
C LEU A 161 10.37 19.11 -8.99
N GLN A 162 11.56 19.28 -8.41
CA GLN A 162 12.01 20.56 -7.82
C GLN A 162 11.85 21.79 -8.74
N PRO A 163 12.15 21.73 -10.05
CA PRO A 163 11.96 22.87 -10.93
C PRO A 163 10.51 23.33 -11.13
N PHE A 164 9.55 22.46 -10.81
CA PHE A 164 8.12 22.64 -11.06
C PHE A 164 7.28 22.68 -9.77
N CYS A 165 7.94 22.65 -8.62
CA CYS A 165 7.30 22.65 -7.30
C CYS A 165 7.80 23.82 -6.46
N ASP A 166 6.89 24.51 -5.80
CA ASP A 166 7.21 25.68 -4.96
C ASP A 166 7.69 25.30 -3.54
N ILE A 167 7.57 24.02 -3.13
CA ILE A 167 8.18 23.55 -1.88
C ILE A 167 9.71 23.54 -2.04
N PRO A 168 10.44 24.29 -1.19
CA PRO A 168 11.90 24.30 -1.29
C PRO A 168 12.51 22.98 -0.79
N ASP A 169 13.65 22.60 -1.38
CA ASP A 169 14.45 21.46 -0.93
C ASP A 169 13.65 20.16 -0.76
N LEU A 170 12.92 19.73 -1.80
CA LEU A 170 12.12 18.50 -1.77
C LEU A 170 12.94 17.27 -1.34
N ASP A 171 14.22 17.23 -1.64
CA ASP A 171 15.15 16.16 -1.22
C ASP A 171 15.35 16.07 0.30
N LYS A 172 15.04 17.17 1.05
CA LYS A 172 15.11 17.23 2.51
C LYS A 172 13.76 16.94 3.18
N MET A 173 12.69 16.80 2.40
CA MET A 173 11.37 16.49 2.95
C MET A 173 11.41 15.11 3.63
N LYS A 174 11.05 15.08 4.90
CA LYS A 174 11.11 13.84 5.70
C LYS A 174 10.05 12.85 5.21
N TYR A 175 10.44 11.59 5.15
CA TYR A 175 9.49 10.51 4.86
C TYR A 175 8.36 10.49 5.91
N TYR A 176 7.12 10.26 5.47
CA TYR A 176 5.91 10.39 6.27
C TYR A 176 5.62 11.84 6.75
N THR A 177 5.93 12.84 5.90
CA THR A 177 5.41 14.20 6.04
C THR A 177 4.72 14.66 4.76
N PHE A 178 3.87 15.67 4.87
CA PHE A 178 3.20 16.30 3.73
C PHE A 178 3.10 17.81 3.92
N ALA A 179 2.95 18.52 2.80
CA ALA A 179 2.70 19.95 2.79
C ALA A 179 1.82 20.34 1.60
N PRO A 180 0.97 21.35 1.74
CA PRO A 180 0.35 21.99 0.59
C PRO A 180 1.40 22.75 -0.21
N GLY A 181 1.26 22.76 -1.52
CA GLY A 181 2.16 23.48 -2.43
C GLY A 181 1.58 23.54 -3.82
N ASN A 182 2.39 24.01 -4.76
CA ASN A 182 2.03 24.08 -6.17
C ASN A 182 2.97 23.22 -7.01
N VAL A 183 2.39 22.44 -7.93
CA VAL A 183 3.14 21.57 -8.86
C VAL A 183 2.65 21.85 -10.28
N PHE A 184 3.57 22.21 -11.20
CA PHE A 184 3.26 22.61 -12.58
C PHE A 184 2.17 23.70 -12.69
N GLY A 185 2.13 24.63 -11.72
CA GLY A 185 1.15 25.74 -11.70
C GLY A 185 -0.21 25.39 -11.08
N HIS A 186 -0.38 24.17 -10.53
CA HIS A 186 -1.62 23.71 -9.89
C HIS A 186 -1.42 23.43 -8.40
N ASP A 187 -2.43 23.76 -7.61
CA ASP A 187 -2.43 23.42 -6.18
C ASP A 187 -2.47 21.91 -5.97
N ALA A 188 -1.62 21.44 -5.08
CA ALA A 188 -1.51 20.03 -4.71
C ALA A 188 -1.11 19.86 -3.25
N LEU A 189 -1.45 18.72 -2.67
CA LEU A 189 -0.86 18.24 -1.43
C LEU A 189 0.30 17.29 -1.80
N ILE A 190 1.51 17.66 -1.44
CA ILE A 190 2.72 16.89 -1.73
C ILE A 190 3.08 16.08 -0.49
N SER A 191 3.05 14.75 -0.60
CA SER A 191 3.34 13.83 0.48
C SER A 191 4.59 13.02 0.19
N ALA A 192 5.55 13.00 1.13
CA ALA A 192 6.73 12.15 1.05
C ALA A 192 6.37 10.73 1.52
N THR A 193 5.51 10.08 0.76
CA THR A 193 5.00 8.71 0.94
C THR A 193 5.13 7.91 -0.35
N GLY A 194 4.79 6.62 -0.30
CA GLY A 194 4.77 5.75 -1.46
C GLY A 194 4.78 4.26 -1.12
N TYR A 195 4.56 3.45 -2.15
CA TYR A 195 4.35 2.00 -2.04
C TYR A 195 5.39 1.18 -2.83
N THR A 196 6.55 1.74 -3.08
CA THR A 196 7.57 1.11 -3.94
C THR A 196 8.87 0.75 -3.22
N GLY A 197 9.13 1.36 -2.07
CA GLY A 197 10.41 1.26 -1.38
C GLY A 197 11.57 1.94 -2.13
N SER A 198 11.27 2.81 -3.11
CA SER A 198 12.27 3.54 -3.90
C SER A 198 12.38 5.02 -3.51
N GLY A 199 11.58 5.48 -2.55
CA GLY A 199 11.40 6.90 -2.25
C GLY A 199 10.53 7.61 -3.28
N GLY A 200 10.29 8.87 -3.07
CA GLY A 200 9.44 9.69 -3.94
C GLY A 200 8.31 10.35 -3.19
N PHE A 201 7.31 10.77 -3.94
CA PHE A 201 6.16 11.53 -3.43
C PHE A 201 4.85 10.97 -3.96
N GLU A 202 3.76 11.30 -3.27
CA GLU A 202 2.38 11.15 -3.72
C GLU A 202 1.76 12.54 -3.80
N LEU A 203 1.19 12.87 -4.94
CA LEU A 203 0.62 14.18 -5.26
C LEU A 203 -0.90 14.04 -5.28
N TYR A 204 -1.58 14.72 -4.37
CA TYR A 204 -3.04 14.80 -4.34
C TYR A 204 -3.47 16.13 -4.94
N MET A 205 -4.37 16.11 -5.92
CA MET A 205 -4.87 17.29 -6.61
C MET A 205 -6.34 17.14 -6.99
N ARG A 206 -6.99 18.23 -7.35
CA ARG A 206 -8.33 18.16 -7.94
C ARG A 206 -8.27 17.52 -9.33
N HIS A 207 -9.35 16.87 -9.74
CA HIS A 207 -9.42 16.10 -10.99
C HIS A 207 -9.03 16.89 -12.24
N ASP A 208 -9.40 18.18 -12.32
CA ASP A 208 -9.10 19.06 -13.45
C ASP A 208 -7.60 19.37 -13.63
N ALA A 209 -6.83 19.33 -12.54
CA ALA A 209 -5.39 19.54 -12.56
C ALA A 209 -4.60 18.28 -12.98
N ALA A 210 -5.15 17.09 -12.72
CA ALA A 210 -4.41 15.83 -12.88
C ALA A 210 -3.86 15.59 -14.30
N PRO A 211 -4.59 15.83 -15.41
CA PRO A 211 -4.04 15.64 -16.75
C PRO A 211 -2.85 16.56 -17.05
N SER A 212 -2.91 17.84 -16.60
CA SER A 212 -1.82 18.79 -16.78
C SER A 212 -0.56 18.41 -16.01
N ILE A 213 -0.71 18.00 -14.74
CA ILE A 213 0.40 17.54 -13.91
C ILE A 213 1.00 16.25 -14.48
N TRP A 214 0.17 15.30 -14.93
CA TRP A 214 0.62 14.06 -15.55
C TRP A 214 1.46 14.33 -16.82
N GLU A 215 0.96 15.18 -17.71
CA GLU A 215 1.70 15.57 -18.92
C GLU A 215 2.99 16.29 -18.58
N GLY A 216 2.98 17.20 -17.60
CA GLY A 216 4.17 17.89 -17.12
C GLY A 216 5.24 16.92 -16.59
N LEU A 217 4.84 15.90 -15.83
CA LEU A 217 5.75 14.86 -15.34
C LEU A 217 6.35 14.03 -16.47
N LEU A 218 5.55 13.66 -17.47
CA LEU A 218 6.05 12.95 -18.67
C LEU A 218 7.07 13.78 -19.44
N LEU A 219 6.78 15.08 -19.67
CA LEU A 219 7.69 16.02 -20.33
C LEU A 219 8.98 16.25 -19.54
N ALA A 220 8.92 16.19 -18.22
CA ALA A 220 10.09 16.25 -17.33
C ALA A 220 10.92 14.95 -17.33
N GLY A 221 10.45 13.88 -17.99
CA GLY A 221 11.18 12.62 -18.16
C GLY A 221 10.76 11.49 -17.19
N ALA A 222 9.63 11.61 -16.51
CA ALA A 222 9.09 10.51 -15.72
C ALA A 222 8.52 9.40 -16.62
N THR A 223 8.69 8.15 -16.23
CA THR A 223 8.17 6.99 -16.98
C THR A 223 6.78 6.60 -16.46
N PRO A 224 5.75 6.48 -17.32
CA PRO A 224 4.45 5.99 -16.90
C PRO A 224 4.53 4.50 -16.56
N CYS A 225 4.02 4.12 -15.41
CA CYS A 225 4.08 2.77 -14.87
C CYS A 225 2.68 2.28 -14.48
N GLY A 226 2.39 1.02 -14.78
CA GLY A 226 1.11 0.41 -14.47
C GLY A 226 1.12 -0.44 -13.20
N LEU A 227 -0.07 -0.99 -12.86
CA LEU A 227 -0.30 -1.80 -11.67
C LEU A 227 0.61 -3.03 -11.60
N GLY A 228 1.04 -3.57 -12.75
CA GLY A 228 1.97 -4.70 -12.78
C GLY A 228 3.32 -4.38 -12.15
N ALA A 229 3.90 -3.22 -12.49
CA ALA A 229 5.14 -2.75 -11.88
C ALA A 229 4.92 -2.38 -10.40
N ARG A 230 3.79 -1.74 -10.04
CA ARG A 230 3.43 -1.42 -8.66
C ARG A 230 3.44 -2.67 -7.77
N ASP A 231 2.86 -3.79 -8.23
CA ASP A 231 2.82 -5.04 -7.46
C ASP A 231 4.21 -5.67 -7.27
N THR A 232 5.05 -5.70 -8.30
CA THR A 232 6.41 -6.24 -8.15
C THR A 232 7.29 -5.37 -7.24
N LEU A 233 7.15 -4.04 -7.32
CA LEU A 233 7.88 -3.07 -6.49
C LEU A 233 7.51 -3.20 -5.01
N ARG A 234 6.20 -3.21 -4.69
CA ARG A 234 5.74 -3.33 -3.30
C ARG A 234 6.16 -4.67 -2.69
N LEU A 235 6.06 -5.78 -3.46
CA LEU A 235 6.43 -7.09 -2.97
C LEU A 235 7.93 -7.18 -2.68
N GLU A 236 8.80 -6.63 -3.55
CA GLU A 236 10.24 -6.55 -3.26
C GLU A 236 10.55 -5.74 -2.00
N ALA A 237 9.77 -4.66 -1.74
CA ALA A 237 9.88 -3.87 -0.52
C ALA A 237 9.33 -4.60 0.72
N GLY A 238 8.53 -5.66 0.53
CA GLY A 238 7.89 -6.42 1.60
C GLY A 238 6.63 -5.76 2.15
N PHE A 239 5.97 -4.91 1.35
CA PHE A 239 4.72 -4.24 1.73
C PHE A 239 3.53 -5.15 1.47
N CYS A 240 2.63 -5.23 2.46
CA CYS A 240 1.40 -6.01 2.35
C CYS A 240 0.46 -5.43 1.28
N LEU A 241 -0.33 -6.30 0.66
CA LEU A 241 -1.47 -5.95 -0.16
C LEU A 241 -2.74 -6.46 0.52
N TYR A 242 -3.67 -5.56 0.81
CA TYR A 242 -4.96 -5.95 1.36
C TYR A 242 -5.74 -6.86 0.39
N GLY A 243 -6.40 -7.87 0.93
CA GLY A 243 -7.06 -8.91 0.15
C GLY A 243 -6.14 -10.06 -0.30
N ASN A 244 -4.81 -9.88 -0.14
CA ASN A 244 -3.81 -10.91 -0.40
C ASN A 244 -3.06 -11.30 0.88
N ASP A 245 -2.31 -10.36 1.46
CA ASP A 245 -1.40 -10.59 2.58
C ASP A 245 -2.06 -10.30 3.93
N ILE A 246 -3.04 -9.43 3.94
CA ILE A 246 -3.85 -9.05 5.11
C ILE A 246 -5.31 -8.93 4.70
N ASP A 247 -6.21 -9.27 5.61
CA ASP A 247 -7.65 -9.23 5.42
C ASP A 247 -8.40 -9.28 6.78
N GLU A 248 -9.71 -9.45 6.74
CA GLU A 248 -10.56 -9.54 7.93
C GLU A 248 -10.30 -10.76 8.82
N THR A 249 -9.48 -11.71 8.38
CA THR A 249 -9.11 -12.94 9.10
C THR A 249 -7.66 -12.96 9.58
N THR A 250 -6.91 -11.89 9.31
CA THR A 250 -5.49 -11.77 9.66
C THR A 250 -5.27 -10.63 10.65
N SER A 251 -4.54 -10.90 11.74
CA SER A 251 -4.22 -9.86 12.71
C SER A 251 -2.99 -9.04 12.32
N PRO A 252 -2.89 -7.77 12.75
CA PRO A 252 -1.67 -6.98 12.57
C PRO A 252 -0.43 -7.67 13.17
N ILE A 253 -0.60 -8.43 14.24
CA ILE A 253 0.51 -9.09 14.93
C ILE A 253 1.06 -10.27 14.10
N GLU A 254 0.17 -11.15 13.59
CA GLU A 254 0.62 -12.25 12.73
C GLU A 254 1.14 -11.79 11.37
N ALA A 255 0.63 -10.65 10.86
CA ALA A 255 1.10 -10.00 9.64
C ALA A 255 2.46 -9.30 9.77
N GLY A 256 3.05 -9.29 10.98
CA GLY A 256 4.33 -8.61 11.22
C GLY A 256 4.22 -7.09 11.32
N LEU A 257 3.00 -6.56 11.44
CA LEU A 257 2.67 -5.13 11.57
C LEU A 257 2.63 -4.67 13.04
N GLY A 258 3.15 -5.45 13.97
CA GLY A 258 3.23 -5.11 15.39
C GLY A 258 4.04 -3.83 15.69
N TRP A 259 4.83 -3.32 14.74
CA TRP A 259 5.56 -2.07 14.87
C TRP A 259 4.66 -0.83 14.71
N ILE A 260 3.50 -0.94 14.04
CA ILE A 260 2.44 0.06 13.95
C ILE A 260 1.25 -0.26 14.85
N THR A 261 1.34 -1.25 15.73
CA THR A 261 0.31 -1.58 16.72
C THR A 261 0.79 -1.12 18.09
N LYS A 262 0.27 0.03 18.54
CA LYS A 262 0.73 0.74 19.74
C LYS A 262 -0.31 0.58 20.86
N PHE A 263 0.15 0.16 22.02
CA PHE A 263 -0.69 -0.16 23.18
C PHE A 263 -0.64 0.92 24.28
N GLN A 264 -0.25 2.14 23.94
CA GLN A 264 -0.27 3.30 24.85
C GLN A 264 -1.66 3.92 24.98
N GLY A 265 -2.49 3.81 23.94
CA GLY A 265 -3.89 4.24 23.90
C GLY A 265 -4.81 3.05 23.75
N ASP A 266 -6.12 3.30 23.85
CA ASP A 266 -7.15 2.33 23.58
C ASP A 266 -7.63 2.44 22.12
N PHE A 267 -7.91 1.30 21.50
CA PHE A 267 -8.43 1.20 20.15
C PHE A 267 -9.20 -0.10 19.98
N VAL A 268 -9.98 -0.22 18.92
CA VAL A 268 -10.73 -1.43 18.62
C VAL A 268 -9.82 -2.66 18.68
N ASP A 269 -10.19 -3.68 19.43
CA ASP A 269 -9.45 -4.95 19.58
C ASP A 269 -8.10 -4.88 20.32
N CYS A 270 -7.83 -3.77 21.01
CA CYS A 270 -6.54 -3.50 21.69
C CYS A 270 -6.11 -4.65 22.62
N GLU A 271 -6.97 -5.10 23.51
CA GLU A 271 -6.65 -6.14 24.51
C GLU A 271 -6.34 -7.50 23.84
N HIS A 272 -7.10 -7.87 22.81
CA HIS A 272 -6.86 -9.10 22.07
C HIS A 272 -5.51 -9.06 21.34
N LEU A 273 -5.21 -7.97 20.64
CA LEU A 273 -3.95 -7.80 19.93
C LEU A 273 -2.74 -7.71 20.86
N LYS A 274 -2.93 -7.13 22.06
CA LYS A 274 -1.91 -7.11 23.12
C LYS A 274 -1.61 -8.53 23.61
N ALA A 275 -2.65 -9.32 23.88
CA ALA A 275 -2.48 -10.72 24.26
C ALA A 275 -1.76 -11.54 23.17
N GLN A 276 -2.09 -11.34 21.90
CA GLN A 276 -1.37 -11.97 20.79
C GLN A 276 0.11 -11.55 20.74
N LYS A 277 0.43 -10.30 21.02
CA LYS A 277 1.83 -9.83 21.05
C LYS A 277 2.63 -10.47 22.17
N GLU A 278 2.02 -10.67 23.34
CA GLU A 278 2.67 -11.27 24.52
C GLU A 278 2.81 -12.80 24.39
N GLN A 279 1.77 -13.47 23.95
CA GLN A 279 1.72 -14.94 23.87
C GLN A 279 2.28 -15.49 22.55
N GLY A 280 2.27 -14.66 21.51
CA GLY A 280 2.58 -15.04 20.13
C GLY A 280 1.36 -15.56 19.39
N THR A 281 1.47 -15.60 18.06
CA THR A 281 0.45 -16.09 17.13
C THR A 281 0.76 -17.51 16.67
N GLU A 282 -0.25 -18.27 16.23
CA GLU A 282 -0.05 -19.64 15.72
C GLU A 282 0.71 -19.65 14.39
N ARG A 283 0.48 -18.63 13.55
CA ARG A 283 1.13 -18.43 12.26
C ARG A 283 1.73 -17.03 12.20
N VAL A 284 2.65 -16.83 11.27
CA VAL A 284 3.29 -15.53 11.03
C VAL A 284 3.55 -15.33 9.54
N LEU A 285 3.43 -14.08 9.09
CA LEU A 285 3.83 -13.70 7.73
C LEU A 285 5.35 -13.74 7.60
N ARG A 286 5.84 -14.41 6.55
CA ARG A 286 7.27 -14.50 6.19
C ARG A 286 7.46 -14.23 4.71
N GLY A 287 8.68 -13.84 4.37
CA GLY A 287 9.19 -13.85 3.00
C GLY A 287 9.78 -15.20 2.64
N PHE A 288 9.76 -15.50 1.35
CA PHE A 288 10.35 -16.73 0.78
C PHE A 288 11.16 -16.36 -0.47
N LYS A 289 12.43 -16.79 -0.50
CA LYS A 289 13.29 -16.71 -1.68
C LYS A 289 13.42 -18.09 -2.29
N MET A 290 13.06 -18.22 -3.57
CA MET A 290 13.20 -19.49 -4.30
C MET A 290 14.69 -19.81 -4.51
N LEU A 291 15.08 -21.06 -4.23
CA LEU A 291 16.45 -21.53 -4.45
C LEU A 291 16.65 -22.11 -5.86
N GLU A 292 15.54 -22.46 -6.51
CA GLU A 292 15.52 -22.97 -7.87
C GLU A 292 14.47 -22.18 -8.70
N ARG A 293 14.53 -22.39 -10.02
CA ARG A 293 13.61 -21.71 -10.95
C ARG A 293 12.16 -22.08 -10.67
N GLY A 294 11.37 -21.10 -10.30
CA GLY A 294 9.93 -21.22 -10.04
C GLY A 294 9.34 -19.86 -9.68
N ILE A 295 8.12 -19.62 -10.11
CA ILE A 295 7.40 -18.38 -9.80
C ILE A 295 6.30 -18.72 -8.80
N PRO A 296 6.44 -18.37 -7.53
CA PRO A 296 5.40 -18.59 -6.53
C PRO A 296 4.18 -17.71 -6.84
N ARG A 297 2.99 -18.21 -6.49
CA ARG A 297 1.74 -17.49 -6.69
C ARG A 297 0.84 -17.66 -5.47
N GLN A 298 -0.09 -16.71 -5.30
CA GLN A 298 -1.11 -16.77 -4.26
C GLN A 298 -1.79 -18.15 -4.24
N GLY A 299 -1.99 -18.68 -3.03
CA GLY A 299 -2.65 -19.97 -2.81
C GLY A 299 -1.74 -21.20 -2.87
N TYR A 300 -0.47 -21.07 -3.29
CA TYR A 300 0.46 -22.19 -3.30
C TYR A 300 0.80 -22.63 -1.88
N ALA A 301 0.84 -23.97 -1.65
CA ALA A 301 1.20 -24.52 -0.36
C ALA A 301 2.68 -24.36 -0.06
N ILE A 302 2.99 -24.12 1.22
CA ILE A 302 4.34 -24.18 1.78
C ILE A 302 4.44 -25.50 2.51
N GLU A 303 5.46 -26.29 2.23
CA GLU A 303 5.65 -27.64 2.77
C GLU A 303 6.96 -27.77 3.51
N ASN A 304 6.97 -28.61 4.56
CA ASN A 304 8.18 -29.01 5.26
C ASN A 304 8.94 -30.12 4.51
N SER A 305 10.05 -30.58 5.04
CA SER A 305 10.87 -31.66 4.47
C SER A 305 10.17 -33.02 4.39
N ALA A 306 9.10 -33.24 5.16
CA ALA A 306 8.26 -34.43 5.11
C ALA A 306 7.14 -34.34 4.07
N GLY A 307 6.99 -33.20 3.38
CA GLY A 307 5.90 -32.93 2.40
C GLY A 307 4.58 -32.54 3.03
N GLU A 308 4.57 -32.20 4.33
CA GLU A 308 3.37 -31.73 5.02
C GLU A 308 3.17 -30.24 4.79
N THR A 309 1.93 -29.82 4.54
CA THR A 309 1.59 -28.39 4.39
C THR A 309 1.70 -27.68 5.74
N ILE A 310 2.57 -26.68 5.82
CA ILE A 310 2.84 -25.86 6.99
C ILE A 310 2.48 -24.39 6.81
N GLY A 311 1.94 -24.03 5.64
CA GLY A 311 1.58 -22.66 5.33
C GLY A 311 1.07 -22.47 3.91
N ARG A 312 0.84 -21.19 3.55
CA ARG A 312 0.33 -20.81 2.22
C ARG A 312 0.90 -19.47 1.77
N ILE A 313 1.23 -19.37 0.49
CA ILE A 313 1.65 -18.13 -0.15
C ILE A 313 0.45 -17.19 -0.33
N THR A 314 0.65 -15.93 -0.02
CA THR A 314 -0.33 -14.84 -0.16
C THR A 314 -0.01 -13.94 -1.35
N SER A 315 1.27 -13.63 -1.58
CA SER A 315 1.75 -12.87 -2.73
C SER A 315 3.04 -13.48 -3.27
N GLY A 316 3.23 -13.45 -4.57
CA GLY A 316 4.45 -14.01 -5.16
C GLY A 316 4.66 -13.61 -6.61
N THR A 317 5.93 -13.38 -6.97
CA THR A 317 6.32 -12.95 -8.32
C THR A 317 7.75 -13.42 -8.67
N GLN A 318 8.10 -13.27 -9.96
CA GLN A 318 9.49 -13.18 -10.38
C GLN A 318 9.96 -11.75 -10.11
N SER A 319 10.93 -11.57 -9.20
CA SER A 319 11.49 -10.24 -8.92
C SER A 319 12.30 -9.74 -10.12
N PRO A 320 11.95 -8.58 -10.69
CA PRO A 320 12.78 -8.00 -11.75
C PRO A 320 14.16 -7.56 -11.26
N SER A 321 14.27 -7.05 -10.02
CA SER A 321 15.55 -6.60 -9.45
C SER A 321 16.50 -7.73 -9.11
N LEU A 322 15.98 -8.87 -8.63
CA LEU A 322 16.79 -9.98 -8.13
C LEU A 322 16.95 -11.12 -9.15
N GLY A 323 16.08 -11.19 -10.16
CA GLY A 323 16.08 -12.28 -11.15
C GLY A 323 15.62 -13.63 -10.58
N GLU A 324 15.06 -13.66 -9.38
CA GLU A 324 14.61 -14.87 -8.68
C GLU A 324 13.12 -14.79 -8.28
N GLY A 325 12.50 -15.93 -8.01
CA GLY A 325 11.15 -16.00 -7.46
C GLY A 325 11.16 -15.56 -5.99
N ILE A 326 10.26 -14.65 -5.63
CA ILE A 326 10.05 -14.19 -4.26
C ILE A 326 8.57 -14.28 -3.89
N ALA A 327 8.28 -14.48 -2.62
CA ALA A 327 6.91 -14.54 -2.13
C ALA A 327 6.80 -14.06 -0.67
N MET A 328 5.58 -13.65 -0.31
CA MET A 328 5.13 -13.55 1.08
C MET A 328 4.07 -14.63 1.33
N GLY A 329 3.94 -15.05 2.58
CA GLY A 329 2.94 -16.04 2.97
C GLY A 329 2.94 -16.34 4.46
N TYR A 330 1.84 -16.88 4.93
CA TYR A 330 1.72 -17.34 6.30
C TYR A 330 2.27 -18.74 6.46
N ILE A 331 3.05 -18.94 7.51
CA ILE A 331 3.63 -20.22 7.88
C ILE A 331 3.42 -20.44 9.38
N ASN A 332 3.25 -21.70 9.79
CA ASN A 332 3.18 -22.07 11.21
C ASN A 332 4.39 -21.51 11.95
N ARG A 333 4.17 -20.90 13.11
CA ARG A 333 5.22 -20.23 13.89
C ARG A 333 6.40 -21.14 14.22
N SER A 334 6.15 -22.42 14.49
CA SER A 334 7.19 -23.43 14.77
C SER A 334 8.14 -23.67 13.59
N SER A 335 7.70 -23.38 12.35
CA SER A 335 8.49 -23.56 11.12
C SER A 335 8.95 -22.22 10.51
N ALA A 336 8.84 -21.11 11.25
CA ALA A 336 9.05 -19.76 10.73
C ALA A 336 10.47 -19.21 10.99
N THR A 337 11.45 -20.08 11.33
CA THR A 337 12.83 -19.67 11.61
C THR A 337 13.49 -19.12 10.36
N LEU A 338 14.11 -17.94 10.46
CA LEU A 338 14.80 -17.33 9.33
C LEU A 338 16.02 -18.18 8.91
N GLY A 339 16.18 -18.37 7.59
CA GLY A 339 17.21 -19.22 7.01
C GLY A 339 16.80 -20.68 6.87
N GLU A 340 15.67 -21.09 7.43
CA GLU A 340 15.18 -22.46 7.29
C GLU A 340 14.74 -22.76 5.85
N HIS A 341 14.92 -24.00 5.42
CA HIS A 341 14.52 -24.46 4.10
C HIS A 341 13.12 -25.08 4.14
N VAL A 342 12.30 -24.66 3.22
CA VAL A 342 10.94 -25.17 2.98
C VAL A 342 10.78 -25.46 1.48
N ALA A 343 9.67 -26.03 1.08
CA ALA A 343 9.33 -26.19 -0.33
C ALA A 343 8.02 -25.46 -0.64
N ILE A 344 7.95 -24.83 -1.83
CA ILE A 344 6.72 -24.25 -2.36
C ILE A 344 6.16 -25.17 -3.42
N ARG A 345 4.92 -25.63 -3.25
CA ARG A 345 4.24 -26.52 -4.18
C ARG A 345 3.77 -25.76 -5.42
N ILE A 346 4.57 -25.82 -6.48
CA ILE A 346 4.24 -25.23 -7.78
C ILE A 346 3.73 -26.34 -8.70
N ARG A 347 2.42 -26.42 -8.88
CA ARG A 347 1.76 -27.52 -9.61
C ARG A 347 2.08 -28.88 -8.94
N LYS A 348 2.87 -29.73 -9.64
CA LYS A 348 3.25 -31.05 -9.13
C LYS A 348 4.63 -31.08 -8.45
N ASN A 349 5.39 -29.98 -8.51
CA ASN A 349 6.78 -29.92 -8.05
C ASN A 349 6.85 -29.16 -6.70
N ALA A 350 7.60 -29.71 -5.77
CA ALA A 350 8.01 -29.03 -4.55
C ALA A 350 9.35 -28.31 -4.83
N ILE A 351 9.31 -27.00 -4.99
CA ILE A 351 10.48 -26.18 -5.31
C ILE A 351 11.07 -25.62 -4.03
N PRO A 352 12.36 -25.84 -3.75
CA PRO A 352 12.99 -25.38 -2.52
C PRO A 352 13.04 -23.86 -2.42
N ALA A 353 12.81 -23.37 -1.22
CA ALA A 353 12.85 -21.94 -0.87
C ALA A 353 13.43 -21.74 0.52
N THR A 354 13.95 -20.56 0.79
CA THR A 354 14.44 -20.15 2.10
C THR A 354 13.48 -19.19 2.75
N VAL A 355 13.18 -19.40 4.03
CA VAL A 355 12.40 -18.48 4.87
C VAL A 355 13.22 -17.23 5.17
N VAL A 356 12.71 -16.06 4.83
CA VAL A 356 13.36 -14.75 5.06
C VAL A 356 12.38 -13.75 5.69
N ARG A 357 12.86 -12.60 6.09
CA ARG A 357 11.95 -11.48 6.43
C ARG A 357 11.37 -10.91 5.14
N PRO A 358 10.12 -10.40 5.16
CA PRO A 358 9.63 -9.52 4.09
C PRO A 358 10.57 -8.32 3.89
N GLY A 359 10.68 -7.85 2.65
CA GLY A 359 11.71 -6.89 2.23
C GLY A 359 12.94 -7.62 1.70
N PHE A 360 12.96 -7.83 0.38
CA PHE A 360 13.87 -8.74 -0.29
C PHE A 360 15.14 -8.06 -0.80
N LEU A 361 15.08 -6.73 -0.97
CA LEU A 361 16.21 -5.94 -1.44
C LEU A 361 17.24 -5.72 -0.32
N PRO A 362 18.53 -5.59 -0.66
CA PRO A 362 19.55 -5.18 0.29
C PRO A 362 19.16 -3.85 0.95
N LYS A 363 19.33 -3.74 2.25
CA LYS A 363 19.19 -2.45 2.93
C LYS A 363 20.31 -1.54 2.43
N LYS A 364 19.94 -0.37 1.93
CA LYS A 364 20.88 0.70 1.58
C LYS A 364 21.47 1.33 2.83
#